data_a9cbe0d9f3a4251840a62c6a513935be
#
_entry.id   a9cbe0d9f3a4251840a62c6a513935be
#
_cell.length_a   1.000
_cell.length_b   1.000
_cell.length_c   1.000
_cell.angle_alpha   90.00
_cell.angle_beta   90.00
_cell.angle_gamma   90.00
#
_symmetry.space_group_name_H-M   'P 1'
#
loop_
_entity.id
_entity.type
_entity.pdbx_description
1 polymer ?
#
loop_
_entity_poly.entity_id
_entity_poly.type
_entity_poly.pdbx_seq_one_letter_code
_entity_poly.pdbx_strand_id
1 'polypeptide(L)'
;GEFNKAAERCKKAGIQFCYHNHDFEFDKQDGQYPYDIVLANTDKNLVKMEMDLYWVTKAGQDPIALFAKNPGRFPLWHLKDMDATPAHSFTEVGNGTIDFKKIFAHAGHAGMKYFFVEQDKCPGSPFDSITKSIAYIKKNLV
;
A
#
# COMPACT_ATOMS: atom_id res chain seq x y z
N GLY A 1 8.25 21.25 -0.86
CA GLY A 1 8.26 20.63 -2.21
C GLY A 1 6.88 20.66 -2.85
N GLU A 2 6.78 20.21 -4.09
CA GLU A 2 5.53 20.30 -4.89
C GLU A 2 4.39 19.50 -4.28
N PHE A 3 4.66 18.33 -3.67
CA PHE A 3 3.62 17.55 -2.98
C PHE A 3 2.96 18.33 -1.84
N ASN A 4 3.73 19.06 -1.04
CA ASN A 4 3.16 19.88 0.02
C ASN A 4 2.24 20.97 -0.54
N LYS A 5 2.64 21.66 -1.62
CA LYS A 5 1.80 22.67 -2.28
C LYS A 5 0.51 22.07 -2.87
N ALA A 6 0.63 20.90 -3.52
CA ALA A 6 -0.54 20.17 -4.03
C ALA A 6 -1.48 19.76 -2.89
N ALA A 7 -0.92 19.21 -1.81
CA ALA A 7 -1.68 18.78 -0.64
C ALA A 7 -2.39 19.93 0.08
N GLU A 8 -1.77 21.12 0.14
CA GLU A 8 -2.44 22.34 0.65
C GLU A 8 -3.67 22.72 -0.18
N ARG A 9 -3.55 22.63 -1.51
CA ARG A 9 -4.68 22.88 -2.42
C ARG A 9 -5.79 21.85 -2.24
N CYS A 10 -5.43 20.57 -2.16
CA CYS A 10 -6.37 19.48 -1.89
C CYS A 10 -7.11 19.71 -0.55
N LYS A 11 -6.37 20.04 0.51
CA LYS A 11 -6.95 20.32 1.83
C LYS A 11 -7.97 21.45 1.80
N LYS A 12 -7.70 22.55 1.07
CA LYS A 12 -8.65 23.67 0.90
C LYS A 12 -9.94 23.22 0.21
N ALA A 13 -9.87 22.21 -0.63
CA ALA A 13 -11.02 21.60 -1.31
C ALA A 13 -11.67 20.44 -0.53
N GLY A 14 -11.22 20.16 0.71
CA GLY A 14 -11.72 19.04 1.52
C GLY A 14 -11.22 17.66 1.07
N ILE A 15 -10.16 17.60 0.27
CA ILE A 15 -9.59 16.37 -0.30
C ILE A 15 -8.28 16.05 0.40
N GLN A 16 -8.08 14.77 0.79
CA GLN A 16 -6.80 14.28 1.30
C GLN A 16 -5.87 13.91 0.13
N PHE A 17 -4.69 14.51 0.10
CA PHE A 17 -3.64 14.11 -0.83
C PHE A 17 -2.91 12.87 -0.29
N CYS A 18 -2.79 11.84 -1.13
CA CYS A 18 -2.02 10.62 -0.83
C CYS A 18 -1.01 10.34 -1.95
N TYR A 19 0.14 9.78 -1.56
CA TYR A 19 1.16 9.27 -2.48
C TYR A 19 1.06 7.74 -2.55
N HIS A 20 0.92 7.20 -3.74
CA HIS A 20 0.90 5.75 -4.02
C HIS A 20 2.28 5.28 -4.46
N ASN A 21 2.80 4.23 -3.85
CA ASN A 21 4.10 3.64 -4.18
C ASN A 21 4.00 2.43 -5.12
N HIS A 22 5.10 2.20 -5.81
CA HIS A 22 5.45 0.94 -6.47
C HIS A 22 6.70 0.32 -5.84
N ASP A 23 7.41 -0.54 -6.55
CA ASP A 23 8.65 -1.17 -6.08
C ASP A 23 9.89 -0.27 -6.29
N PHE A 24 9.93 0.51 -7.36
CA PHE A 24 11.10 1.32 -7.73
C PHE A 24 11.47 2.40 -6.70
N GLU A 25 10.55 2.86 -5.86
CA GLU A 25 10.87 3.79 -4.77
C GLU A 25 11.69 3.14 -3.66
N PHE A 26 11.82 1.83 -3.69
CA PHE A 26 12.67 1.04 -2.80
C PHE A 26 13.96 0.58 -3.47
N ASP A 27 14.27 1.04 -4.68
CA ASP A 27 15.58 0.94 -5.31
C ASP A 27 16.46 2.10 -4.85
N LYS A 28 17.57 1.80 -4.18
CA LYS A 28 18.44 2.84 -3.62
C LYS A 28 19.05 3.72 -4.72
N GLN A 29 18.88 5.02 -4.54
CA GLN A 29 19.56 6.06 -5.31
C GLN A 29 20.49 6.81 -4.35
N ASP A 30 21.76 6.87 -4.68
CA ASP A 30 22.81 7.47 -3.84
C ASP A 30 22.77 6.98 -2.38
N GLY A 31 22.48 5.69 -2.18
CA GLY A 31 22.42 5.04 -0.87
C GLY A 31 21.12 5.23 -0.07
N GLN A 32 20.17 5.99 -0.57
CA GLN A 32 18.88 6.26 0.07
C GLN A 32 17.72 5.70 -0.74
N TYR A 33 16.65 5.31 -0.06
CA TYR A 33 15.39 4.94 -0.73
C TYR A 33 14.60 6.21 -1.09
N PRO A 34 14.17 6.39 -2.35
CA PRO A 34 13.26 7.47 -2.74
C PRO A 34 12.01 7.56 -1.87
N TYR A 35 11.49 6.42 -1.41
CA TYR A 35 10.33 6.40 -0.51
C TYR A 35 10.61 7.09 0.83
N ASP A 36 11.78 6.85 1.43
CA ASP A 36 12.18 7.52 2.68
C ASP A 36 12.36 9.02 2.46
N ILE A 37 12.87 9.43 1.29
CA ILE A 37 13.00 10.86 0.92
C ILE A 37 11.61 11.52 0.83
N VAL A 38 10.63 10.85 0.22
CA VAL A 38 9.24 11.35 0.16
C VAL A 38 8.66 11.48 1.57
N LEU A 39 8.81 10.47 2.41
CA LEU A 39 8.33 10.49 3.81
C LEU A 39 8.96 11.63 4.63
N ALA A 40 10.27 11.84 4.49
CA ALA A 40 11.01 12.84 5.27
C ALA A 40 10.75 14.29 4.82
N ASN A 41 10.50 14.51 3.51
CA ASN A 41 10.38 15.85 2.93
C ASN A 41 8.93 16.29 2.68
N THR A 42 7.95 15.52 3.17
CA THR A 42 6.53 15.88 3.08
C THR A 42 5.92 16.12 4.45
N ASP A 43 5.06 17.13 4.54
CA ASP A 43 4.32 17.43 5.76
C ASP A 43 3.35 16.27 6.07
N LYS A 44 3.57 15.62 7.22
CA LYS A 44 2.79 14.46 7.67
C LYS A 44 1.29 14.75 7.88
N ASN A 45 0.91 16.01 8.05
CA ASN A 45 -0.48 16.41 8.24
C ASN A 45 -1.20 16.73 6.92
N LEU A 46 -0.43 16.95 5.85
CA LEU A 46 -0.95 17.31 4.53
C LEU A 46 -0.86 16.15 3.54
N VAL A 47 0.32 15.51 3.47
CA VAL A 47 0.59 14.41 2.56
C VAL A 47 0.49 13.09 3.32
N LYS A 48 -0.38 12.22 2.90
CA LYS A 48 -0.50 10.85 3.40
C LYS A 48 0.02 9.86 2.36
N MET A 49 0.09 8.60 2.75
CA MET A 49 0.53 7.51 1.87
C MET A 49 -0.65 6.59 1.57
N GLU A 50 -0.77 6.22 0.31
CA GLU A 50 -1.60 5.12 -0.16
C GLU A 50 -0.66 3.95 -0.41
N MET A 51 -0.49 3.11 0.62
CA MET A 51 0.50 2.03 0.55
C MET A 51 -0.02 0.87 -0.28
N ASP A 52 0.71 0.54 -1.33
CA ASP A 52 0.52 -0.72 -2.03
C ASP A 52 1.32 -1.83 -1.35
N LEU A 53 0.61 -2.75 -0.71
CA LEU A 53 1.20 -3.83 0.08
C LEU A 53 1.97 -4.85 -0.78
N TYR A 54 1.53 -5.07 -2.02
CA TYR A 54 2.24 -5.95 -2.96
C TYR A 54 3.60 -5.37 -3.33
N TRP A 55 3.63 -4.10 -3.79
CA TRP A 55 4.88 -3.49 -4.26
C TRP A 55 5.90 -3.33 -3.14
N VAL A 56 5.47 -2.96 -1.93
CA VAL A 56 6.34 -2.92 -0.75
C VAL A 56 6.95 -4.30 -0.46
N THR A 57 6.11 -5.35 -0.45
CA THR A 57 6.56 -6.72 -0.16
C THR A 57 7.47 -7.24 -1.27
N LYS A 58 7.14 -7.01 -2.54
CA LYS A 58 7.94 -7.40 -3.70
C LYS A 58 9.32 -6.74 -3.69
N ALA A 59 9.40 -5.50 -3.23
CA ALA A 59 10.67 -4.79 -3.02
C ALA A 59 11.47 -5.29 -1.80
N GLY A 60 11.03 -6.36 -1.13
CA GLY A 60 11.69 -6.92 0.05
C GLY A 60 11.57 -6.05 1.30
N GLN A 61 10.61 -5.12 1.33
CA GLN A 61 10.34 -4.28 2.49
C GLN A 61 9.23 -4.86 3.36
N ASP A 62 9.23 -4.50 4.65
CA ASP A 62 8.19 -4.89 5.59
C ASP A 62 7.19 -3.73 5.81
N PRO A 63 5.92 -3.87 5.38
CA PRO A 63 4.89 -2.85 5.61
C PRO A 63 4.74 -2.50 7.11
N ILE A 64 4.85 -3.47 8.00
CA ILE A 64 4.69 -3.27 9.43
C ILE A 64 5.83 -2.41 10.00
N ALA A 65 7.06 -2.63 9.53
CA ALA A 65 8.19 -1.80 9.91
C ALA A 65 8.03 -0.36 9.42
N LEU A 66 7.46 -0.15 8.23
CA LEU A 66 7.14 1.19 7.70
C LEU A 66 6.05 1.88 8.54
N PHE A 67 5.01 1.15 8.96
CA PHE A 67 3.98 1.67 9.87
C PHE A 67 4.56 2.09 11.22
N ALA A 68 5.45 1.26 11.79
CA ALA A 68 6.09 1.55 13.07
C ALA A 68 6.95 2.82 13.03
N LYS A 69 7.65 3.06 11.92
CA LYS A 69 8.47 4.27 11.72
C LYS A 69 7.62 5.52 11.45
N ASN A 70 6.44 5.38 10.89
CA ASN A 70 5.62 6.49 10.39
C ASN A 70 4.15 6.34 10.81
N PRO A 71 3.82 6.35 12.11
CA PRO A 71 2.47 6.09 12.60
C PRO A 71 1.47 7.12 12.05
N GLY A 72 0.27 6.64 11.67
CA GLY A 72 -0.81 7.47 11.15
C GLY A 72 -0.59 8.05 9.75
N ARG A 73 0.43 7.60 9.01
CA ARG A 73 0.76 8.11 7.67
C ARG A 73 0.06 7.36 6.54
N PHE A 74 -0.57 6.19 6.78
CA PHE A 74 -1.04 5.26 5.76
C PHE A 74 -2.55 5.03 5.80
N PRO A 75 -3.39 6.05 5.54
CA PRO A 75 -4.84 5.92 5.61
C PRO A 75 -5.45 5.08 4.49
N LEU A 76 -4.74 4.90 3.39
CA LEU A 76 -5.20 4.14 2.23
C LEU A 76 -4.23 2.99 1.93
N TRP A 77 -4.79 1.81 1.64
CA TRP A 77 -4.01 0.64 1.24
C TRP A 77 -4.53 0.04 -0.06
N HIS A 78 -3.60 -0.38 -0.95
CA HIS A 78 -3.92 -1.32 -2.01
C HIS A 78 -3.65 -2.74 -1.55
N LEU A 79 -4.68 -3.58 -1.59
CA LEU A 79 -4.59 -5.01 -1.33
C LEU A 79 -4.44 -5.73 -2.66
N LYS A 80 -3.22 -6.14 -2.92
CA LYS A 80 -2.77 -6.85 -4.10
C LYS A 80 -1.88 -7.99 -3.61
N ASP A 81 -2.18 -9.24 -3.96
CA ASP A 81 -1.44 -10.39 -3.43
C ASP A 81 -0.40 -10.91 -4.42
N MET A 82 0.58 -11.62 -3.89
CA MET A 82 1.78 -12.08 -4.59
C MET A 82 1.86 -13.59 -4.52
N ASP A 83 1.97 -14.26 -5.67
CA ASP A 83 2.14 -15.71 -5.71
C ASP A 83 3.53 -16.14 -5.20
N ALA A 84 3.67 -17.45 -4.96
CA ALA A 84 4.91 -18.05 -4.48
C ALA A 84 5.93 -18.38 -5.59
N THR A 85 5.64 -18.02 -6.85
CA THR A 85 6.57 -18.27 -7.95
C THR A 85 7.77 -17.33 -7.91
N PRO A 86 8.90 -17.66 -8.53
CA PRO A 86 10.03 -16.74 -8.63
C PRO A 86 9.72 -15.42 -9.33
N ALA A 87 8.66 -15.39 -10.14
CA ALA A 87 8.20 -14.18 -10.81
C ALA A 87 7.43 -13.24 -9.89
N HIS A 88 6.98 -13.71 -8.71
CA HIS A 88 6.16 -12.95 -7.79
C HIS A 88 4.95 -12.31 -8.47
N SER A 89 4.23 -13.11 -9.26
CA SER A 89 3.12 -12.63 -10.07
C SER A 89 1.91 -12.24 -9.20
N PHE A 90 1.03 -11.43 -9.78
CA PHE A 90 -0.22 -11.06 -9.12
C PHE A 90 -1.14 -12.27 -8.96
N THR A 91 -1.77 -12.37 -7.80
CA THR A 91 -2.82 -13.36 -7.53
C THR A 91 -3.93 -12.74 -6.69
N GLU A 92 -5.02 -13.47 -6.49
CA GLU A 92 -6.14 -13.02 -5.68
C GLU A 92 -5.76 -12.86 -4.21
N VAL A 93 -6.30 -11.85 -3.55
CA VAL A 93 -6.06 -11.61 -2.11
C VAL A 93 -6.44 -12.85 -1.29
N GLY A 94 -5.47 -13.36 -0.53
CA GLY A 94 -5.60 -14.58 0.27
C GLY A 94 -5.18 -15.86 -0.45
N ASN A 95 -4.78 -15.77 -1.71
CA ASN A 95 -4.30 -16.89 -2.52
C ASN A 95 -2.76 -16.88 -2.66
N GLY A 96 -2.12 -15.81 -2.20
CA GLY A 96 -0.68 -15.60 -2.31
C GLY A 96 0.06 -15.77 -0.99
N THR A 97 1.17 -15.04 -0.89
CA THR A 97 2.15 -15.16 0.20
C THR A 97 2.10 -14.01 1.21
N ILE A 98 1.35 -12.94 0.91
CA ILE A 98 1.27 -11.78 1.79
C ILE A 98 0.35 -12.09 2.98
N ASP A 99 0.89 -11.98 4.19
CA ASP A 99 0.11 -12.19 5.43
C ASP A 99 -0.74 -10.96 5.76
N PHE A 100 -1.86 -10.79 5.07
CA PHE A 100 -2.79 -9.70 5.29
C PHE A 100 -3.35 -9.69 6.71
N LYS A 101 -3.56 -10.83 7.35
CA LYS A 101 -4.06 -10.88 8.74
C LYS A 101 -3.09 -10.19 9.68
N LYS A 102 -1.80 -10.50 9.55
CA LYS A 102 -0.74 -9.87 10.34
C LYS A 102 -0.66 -8.36 10.05
N ILE A 103 -0.76 -7.94 8.79
CA ILE A 103 -0.72 -6.53 8.38
C ILE A 103 -1.94 -5.78 8.94
N PHE A 104 -3.16 -6.33 8.82
CA PHE A 104 -4.40 -5.73 9.33
C PHE A 104 -4.42 -5.57 10.85
N ALA A 105 -3.73 -6.43 11.60
CA ALA A 105 -3.56 -6.24 13.04
C ALA A 105 -2.88 -4.91 13.41
N HIS A 106 -2.16 -4.28 12.46
CA HIS A 106 -1.51 -2.98 12.62
C HIS A 106 -2.27 -1.82 11.97
N ALA A 107 -3.49 -2.04 11.47
CA ALA A 107 -4.27 -1.04 10.76
C ALA A 107 -4.50 0.25 11.57
N GLY A 108 -4.82 0.13 12.86
CA GLY A 108 -4.98 1.27 13.75
C GLY A 108 -3.71 2.10 13.91
N HIS A 109 -2.55 1.45 14.04
CA HIS A 109 -1.25 2.13 14.16
C HIS A 109 -0.85 2.82 12.86
N ALA A 110 -1.10 2.18 11.71
CA ALA A 110 -0.89 2.75 10.39
C ALA A 110 -1.81 3.95 10.10
N GLY A 111 -2.96 4.03 10.78
CA GLY A 111 -4.00 5.02 10.55
C GLY A 111 -4.89 4.69 9.36
N MET A 112 -5.02 3.39 9.01
CA MET A 112 -5.80 2.91 7.88
C MET A 112 -7.28 3.29 8.04
N LYS A 113 -7.87 3.79 6.96
CA LYS A 113 -9.29 4.14 6.87
C LYS A 113 -10.02 3.36 5.80
N TYR A 114 -9.37 3.21 4.65
CA TYR A 114 -9.93 2.51 3.49
C TYR A 114 -8.86 1.64 2.84
N PHE A 115 -9.31 0.60 2.18
CA PHE A 115 -8.47 -0.21 1.30
C PHE A 115 -9.17 -0.49 -0.02
N PHE A 116 -8.38 -0.73 -1.04
CA PHE A 116 -8.82 -1.05 -2.40
C PHE A 116 -8.24 -2.40 -2.79
N VAL A 117 -9.09 -3.27 -3.32
CA VAL A 117 -8.63 -4.54 -3.92
C VAL A 117 -8.24 -4.27 -5.35
N GLU A 118 -7.01 -4.59 -5.71
CA GLU A 118 -6.48 -4.37 -7.04
C GLU A 118 -5.71 -5.61 -7.52
N GLN A 119 -5.78 -5.91 -8.81
CA GLN A 119 -5.02 -6.97 -9.45
C GLN A 119 -4.72 -6.56 -10.89
N ASP A 120 -3.45 -6.24 -11.19
CA ASP A 120 -3.04 -5.66 -12.48
C ASP A 120 -3.15 -6.66 -13.63
N LYS A 121 -2.98 -7.96 -13.31
CA LYS A 121 -3.13 -9.06 -14.28
C LYS A 121 -3.91 -10.20 -13.65
N CYS A 122 -4.97 -10.64 -14.32
CA CYS A 122 -5.76 -11.78 -13.90
C CYS A 122 -5.46 -12.98 -14.81
N PRO A 123 -5.35 -14.20 -14.27
CA PRO A 123 -5.10 -15.41 -15.08
C PRO A 123 -6.30 -15.79 -15.94
N GLY A 124 -7.48 -15.27 -15.64
CA GLY A 124 -8.73 -15.52 -16.33
C GLY A 124 -9.65 -14.31 -16.24
N SER A 125 -10.94 -14.55 -15.93
CA SER A 125 -11.91 -13.47 -15.76
C SER A 125 -11.55 -12.57 -14.56
N PRO A 126 -11.44 -11.25 -14.73
CA PRO A 126 -11.26 -10.31 -13.60
C PRO A 126 -12.40 -10.39 -12.58
N PHE A 127 -13.63 -10.70 -13.03
CA PHE A 127 -14.78 -10.88 -12.13
C PHE A 127 -14.62 -12.08 -11.20
N ASP A 128 -14.03 -13.18 -11.69
CA ASP A 128 -13.74 -14.35 -10.86
C ASP A 128 -12.65 -14.04 -9.85
N SER A 129 -11.59 -13.34 -10.27
CA SER A 129 -10.50 -12.93 -9.39
C SER A 129 -10.97 -11.99 -8.28
N ILE A 130 -11.75 -10.95 -8.61
CA ILE A 130 -12.26 -10.03 -7.59
C ILE A 130 -13.25 -10.71 -6.65
N THR A 131 -14.06 -11.65 -7.14
CA THR A 131 -15.00 -12.42 -6.32
C THR A 131 -14.27 -13.26 -5.27
N LYS A 132 -13.18 -13.95 -5.63
CA LYS A 132 -12.34 -14.69 -4.69
C LYS A 132 -11.69 -13.79 -3.65
N SER A 133 -11.11 -12.67 -4.09
CA SER A 133 -10.47 -11.69 -3.20
C SER A 133 -11.46 -11.14 -2.17
N ILE A 134 -12.65 -10.71 -2.60
CA ILE A 134 -13.70 -10.19 -1.70
C ILE A 134 -14.21 -11.26 -0.75
N ALA A 135 -14.38 -12.50 -1.21
CA ALA A 135 -14.79 -13.62 -0.33
C ALA A 135 -13.77 -13.87 0.78
N TYR A 136 -12.48 -13.87 0.46
CA TYR A 136 -11.42 -14.00 1.45
C TYR A 136 -11.43 -12.85 2.47
N ILE A 137 -11.50 -11.61 1.98
CA ILE A 137 -11.49 -10.40 2.80
C ILE A 137 -12.63 -10.41 3.80
N LYS A 138 -13.87 -10.63 3.34
CA LYS A 138 -15.07 -10.69 4.19
C LYS A 138 -15.01 -11.79 5.26
N LYS A 139 -14.33 -12.88 4.97
CA LYS A 139 -14.21 -14.01 5.90
C LYS A 139 -13.10 -13.82 6.93
N ASN A 140 -12.03 -13.10 6.58
CA ASN A 140 -10.77 -13.18 7.31
C ASN A 140 -10.24 -11.83 7.82
N LEU A 141 -10.66 -10.72 7.24
CA LEU A 141 -10.05 -9.40 7.52
C LEU A 141 -11.04 -8.37 8.06
N VAL A 142 -12.33 -8.46 7.72
CA VAL A 142 -13.37 -7.48 8.11
C VAL A 142 -14.65 -8.16 8.58
#